data_6ecf1a22ee7bd9fa108f33c885da9887
#
_entry.id   6ecf1a22ee7bd9fa108f33c885da9887
#
_cell.length_a   1.000
_cell.length_b   1.000
_cell.length_c   1.000
_cell.angle_alpha   90.00
_cell.angle_beta   90.00
_cell.angle_gamma   90.00
#
_symmetry.space_group_name_H-M   'P 1'
#
loop_
_entity.id
_entity.type
_entity.pdbx_description
1 polymer ?
#
loop_
_entity_poly.entity_id
_entity_poly.type
_entity_poly.pdbx_seq_one_letter_code
_entity_poly.pdbx_strand_id
1 'polypeptide(L)' 'MTEQLTPTPTLDRPGDEQVQREAVVAEAVSVIDGALAQMMQRELVSSGEVADLLLDVRMLLTR' A
#
# COMPACT_ATOMS: atom_id res chain seq x y z
N MET A 1 14.07 17.71 -30.76
CA MET A 1 13.71 17.29 -30.37
C MET A 1 13.43 16.72 -29.82
N THR A 2 13.55 16.79 -29.90
CA THR A 2 13.17 16.11 -29.36
C THR A 2 12.90 15.39 -28.80
N GLU A 3 13.13 15.45 -28.52
CA GLU A 3 12.87 14.62 -27.91
C GLU A 3 12.42 14.01 -27.36
N GLN A 4 12.40 14.17 -27.41
CA GLN A 4 11.85 13.49 -26.82
C GLN A 4 11.43 12.80 -26.45
N LEU A 5 11.58 12.93 -26.60
CA LEU A 5 11.10 12.21 -26.20
C LEU A 5 10.82 11.28 -25.86
N THR A 6 10.99 10.98 -25.74
CA THR A 6 10.68 10.04 -25.43
C THR A 6 10.46 9.29 -24.94
N PRO A 7 10.32 8.90 -24.79
CA PRO A 7 10.01 8.25 -24.17
C PRO A 7 10.02 7.36 -23.71
N THR A 8 10.18 7.05 -23.36
CA THR A 8 10.29 6.14 -22.99
C THR A 8 10.03 5.50 -22.06
N PRO A 9 9.99 4.89 -21.90
CA PRO A 9 9.54 4.14 -21.11
C PRO A 9 9.71 4.12 -19.86
N THR A 10 9.70 4.46 -19.55
CA THR A 10 9.34 4.39 -18.79
C THR A 10 9.38 3.68 -17.51
N LEU A 11 9.42 2.51 -17.31
CA LEU A 11 9.42 1.76 -16.09
C LEU A 11 10.60 2.04 -15.21
N ASP A 12 11.66 2.51 -15.82
CA ASP A 12 12.88 2.77 -15.09
C ASP A 12 12.93 4.16 -14.51
N ARG A 13 11.90 4.95 -14.74
CA ARG A 13 11.92 6.31 -14.24
C ARG A 13 11.62 6.32 -12.75
N PRO A 14 12.41 7.09 -11.98
CA PRO A 14 12.16 7.16 -10.53
C PRO A 14 10.76 7.61 -10.18
N GLY A 15 10.16 8.47 -11.01
CA GLY A 15 8.81 8.92 -10.75
C GLY A 15 7.80 7.80 -10.77
N ASP A 16 7.96 6.85 -11.70
CA ASP A 16 7.04 5.72 -11.79
C ASP A 16 7.14 4.83 -10.58
N GLU A 17 8.35 4.56 -10.12
CA GLU A 17 8.54 3.75 -8.93
C GLU A 17 7.94 4.41 -7.71
N GLN A 18 8.12 5.73 -7.62
CA GLN A 18 7.59 6.46 -6.50
C GLN A 18 6.07 6.44 -6.49
N VAL A 19 5.46 6.59 -7.65
CA VAL A 19 4.01 6.54 -7.77
C VAL A 19 3.50 5.18 -7.33
N GLN A 20 4.18 4.10 -7.74
CA GLN A 20 3.75 2.77 -7.35
C GLN A 20 3.89 2.56 -5.85
N ARG A 21 4.96 3.06 -5.25
CA ARG A 21 5.13 2.94 -3.82
C ARG A 21 4.07 3.73 -3.07
N GLU A 22 3.75 4.91 -3.55
CA GLU A 22 2.71 5.71 -2.93
C GLU A 22 1.36 5.02 -3.01
N ALA A 23 1.08 4.36 -4.13
CA ALA A 23 -0.16 3.63 -4.29
C ALA A 23 -0.23 2.46 -3.32
N VAL A 24 0.87 1.74 -3.14
CA VAL A 24 0.91 0.62 -2.20
C VAL A 24 0.74 1.12 -0.77
N VAL A 25 1.41 2.21 -0.43
CA VAL A 25 1.29 2.78 0.91
C VAL A 25 -0.13 3.24 1.16
N ALA A 26 -0.75 3.88 0.18
CA ALA A 26 -2.13 4.33 0.32
C ALA A 26 -3.08 3.16 0.52
N GLU A 27 -2.84 2.07 -0.22
CA GLU A 27 -3.65 0.87 -0.06
C GLU A 27 -3.47 0.27 1.34
N ALA A 28 -2.23 0.21 1.81
CA ALA A 28 -1.96 -0.32 3.14
C ALA A 28 -2.63 0.53 4.22
N VAL A 29 -2.55 1.85 4.08
CA VAL A 29 -3.20 2.75 5.02
C VAL A 29 -4.70 2.53 5.01
N SER A 30 -5.28 2.35 3.84
CA SER A 30 -6.71 2.12 3.72
C SER A 30 -7.12 0.83 4.43
N VAL A 31 -6.33 -0.23 4.28
CA VAL A 31 -6.59 -1.49 4.98
C VAL A 31 -6.50 -1.28 6.49
N ILE A 32 -5.49 -0.56 6.95
CA ILE A 32 -5.32 -0.29 8.38
C ILE A 32 -6.50 0.52 8.90
N ASP A 33 -6.88 1.56 8.18
CA ASP A 33 -7.98 2.42 8.62
C ASP A 33 -9.30 1.64 8.73
N GLY A 34 -9.57 0.78 7.75
CA GLY A 34 -10.77 -0.03 7.79
C GLY A 34 -10.76 -0.99 8.96
N ALA A 35 -9.61 -1.63 9.21
CA ALA A 35 -9.49 -2.56 10.32
C ALA A 35 -9.61 -1.84 11.65
N LEU A 36 -8.99 -0.67 11.77
CA LEU A 36 -9.09 0.09 13.01
C LEU A 36 -10.53 0.51 13.29
N ALA A 37 -11.25 0.93 12.26
CA ALA A 37 -12.63 1.33 12.44
C ALA A 37 -13.47 0.16 12.96
N GLN A 38 -13.24 -1.03 12.43
CA GLN A 38 -13.96 -2.20 12.89
C GLN A 38 -13.58 -2.59 14.30
N MET A 39 -12.29 -2.52 14.61
CA MET A 39 -11.81 -2.91 15.93
C MET A 39 -12.28 -1.95 17.01
N MET A 40 -12.38 -0.68 16.68
CA MET A 40 -12.83 0.32 17.65
C MET A 40 -14.29 0.15 18.01
N GLN A 41 -15.06 -0.54 17.18
CA GLN A 41 -16.46 -0.81 17.48
C GLN A 41 -16.65 -2.03 18.36
N ARG A 42 -15.58 -2.76 18.64
CA ARG A 42 -15.65 -3.98 19.44
C ARG A 42 -14.81 -3.80 20.69
N GLU A 43 -15.28 -4.40 21.76
CA GLU A 43 -14.56 -4.34 23.02
C GLU A 43 -13.38 -5.31 23.04
N LEU A 44 -13.50 -6.40 22.30
CA LEU A 44 -12.44 -7.41 22.29
C LEU A 44 -12.02 -7.67 20.85
N VAL A 45 -10.72 -7.70 20.66
CA VAL A 45 -10.11 -8.03 19.38
C VAL A 45 -9.15 -9.18 19.64
N SER A 46 -9.31 -10.27 18.89
CA SER A 46 -8.44 -11.41 19.08
C SER A 46 -7.06 -11.14 18.51
N SER A 47 -6.06 -11.81 19.09
CA SER A 47 -4.70 -11.68 18.56
C SER A 47 -4.62 -12.23 17.13
N GLY A 48 -5.46 -13.22 16.80
CA GLY A 48 -5.50 -13.71 15.44
C GLY A 48 -5.93 -12.67 14.44
N GLU A 49 -6.91 -11.83 14.80
CA GLU A 49 -7.33 -10.75 13.92
C GLU A 49 -6.23 -9.75 13.69
N VAL A 50 -5.53 -9.39 14.77
CA VAL A 50 -4.43 -8.45 14.64
C VAL A 50 -3.30 -9.05 13.80
N ALA A 51 -3.00 -10.32 14.00
CA ALA A 51 -1.98 -10.98 13.22
C ALA A 51 -2.35 -11.01 11.74
N ASP A 52 -3.60 -11.31 11.43
CA ASP A 52 -4.06 -11.33 10.04
C ASP A 52 -3.92 -9.94 9.40
N LEU A 53 -4.30 -8.91 10.13
CA LEU A 53 -4.15 -7.55 9.63
C LEU A 53 -2.70 -7.22 9.34
N LEU A 54 -1.82 -7.55 10.27
CA LEU A 54 -0.40 -7.25 10.10
C LEU A 54 0.19 -8.03 8.93
N LEU A 55 -0.24 -9.27 8.74
CA LEU A 55 0.20 -10.05 7.59
C LEU A 55 -0.28 -9.46 6.29
N ASP A 56 -1.53 -9.01 6.24
CA ASP A 56 -2.06 -8.38 5.04
C ASP A 56 -1.26 -7.14 4.67
N VAL A 57 -1.01 -6.29 5.66
CA VAL A 57 -0.22 -5.07 5.42
C VAL A 57 1.19 -5.43 4.97
N ARG A 58 1.78 -6.42 5.61
CA ARG A 58 3.12 -6.85 5.23
C ARG A 58 3.15 -7.32 3.78
N MET A 59 2.14 -8.09 3.37
CA MET A 59 2.08 -8.58 2.00
C MET A 59 1.93 -7.44 1.00
N LEU A 60 1.14 -6.43 1.35
CA LEU A 60 1.00 -5.27 0.48
C LEU A 60 2.32 -4.53 0.34
N LEU A 61 3.03 -4.37 1.43
CA LEU A 61 4.26 -3.58 1.43
C LEU A 61 5.45 -4.31 0.83
N THR A 62 5.37 -5.62 0.69
CA THR A 62 6.48 -6.42 0.18
C THR A 62 6.21 -7.02 -1.19
N ARG A 63 5.19 -6.56 -1.89
CA ARG A 63 4.88 -7.04 -3.23
C ARG A 63 6.05 -6.89 -4.18
#